data_a3278ed09c58c73974ddee4f583584a1
#
_entry.id   a3278ed09c58c73974ddee4f583584a1
#
_cell.length_a   1.000
_cell.length_b   1.000
_cell.length_c   1.000
_cell.angle_alpha   90.00
_cell.angle_beta   90.00
_cell.angle_gamma   90.00
#
_symmetry.space_group_name_H-M   'P 1'
#
loop_
_entity.id
_entity.type
_entity.pdbx_description
1 polymer ?
#
loop_
_entity_poly.entity_id
_entity_poly.type
_entity_poly.pdbx_seq_one_letter_code
_entity_poly.pdbx_strand_id
1 'polypeptide(L)'
;MILEKNNIIHPNDLKIINDLIIDKKISFVFQNNSVPIFKKKDFYFEHCIIERKEKINDKDRYKSIHCQNFLRVFSHVFSKFKIKEAEIYRAAINLTVNNSAKKCPIHYDHNYEHKQILIYLNDSDKNAKTVILNKKNKKLKEITPKKNKGILFDYLPHYHYFPKTGYRLVMVITFKEKEK
;
A
#
# COMPACT_ATOMS: atom_id res chain seq x y z
N MET A 1 -6.18 11.17 11.71
CA MET A 1 -7.46 10.59 11.21
C MET A 1 -7.22 9.16 10.75
N ILE A 2 -8.20 8.22 10.96
CA ILE A 2 -8.17 6.86 10.40
C ILE A 2 -9.57 6.55 9.88
N LEU A 3 -9.70 6.29 8.58
CA LEU A 3 -10.97 5.98 7.92
C LEU A 3 -10.87 4.63 7.20
N GLU A 4 -11.85 3.74 7.44
CA GLU A 4 -11.99 2.49 6.70
C GLU A 4 -13.20 2.55 5.79
N LYS A 5 -13.08 2.01 4.57
CA LYS A 5 -14.19 1.82 3.63
C LYS A 5 -14.06 0.50 2.90
N ASN A 6 -15.18 -0.15 2.66
CA ASN A 6 -15.26 -1.32 1.79
C ASN A 6 -15.64 -0.88 0.36
N ASN A 7 -15.36 -1.76 -0.61
CA ASN A 7 -15.72 -1.57 -2.03
C ASN A 7 -15.24 -0.21 -2.59
N ILE A 8 -13.97 0.11 -2.31
CA ILE A 8 -13.40 1.40 -2.70
C ILE A 8 -12.93 1.46 -4.14
N ILE A 9 -12.61 0.30 -4.75
CA ILE A 9 -12.30 0.19 -6.17
C ILE A 9 -13.58 -0.22 -6.90
N HIS A 10 -13.86 0.43 -8.02
CA HIS A 10 -14.98 0.03 -8.89
C HIS A 10 -14.78 -1.41 -9.39
N PRO A 11 -15.83 -2.24 -9.50
CA PRO A 11 -15.70 -3.65 -9.89
C PRO A 11 -14.92 -3.88 -11.18
N ASN A 12 -15.15 -3.06 -12.22
CA ASN A 12 -14.44 -3.17 -13.50
C ASN A 12 -12.93 -2.88 -13.34
N ASP A 13 -12.56 -1.88 -12.53
CA ASP A 13 -11.16 -1.56 -12.28
C ASP A 13 -10.48 -2.64 -11.44
N LEU A 14 -11.21 -3.21 -10.47
CA LEU A 14 -10.71 -4.33 -9.68
C LEU A 14 -10.48 -5.57 -10.56
N LYS A 15 -11.36 -5.81 -11.53
CA LYS A 15 -11.17 -6.88 -12.52
C LYS A 15 -9.89 -6.63 -13.32
N ILE A 16 -9.68 -5.43 -13.86
CA ILE A 16 -8.46 -5.07 -14.62
C ILE A 16 -7.21 -5.32 -13.78
N ILE A 17 -7.17 -4.86 -12.53
CA ILE A 17 -6.02 -5.10 -11.63
C ILE A 17 -5.77 -6.59 -11.43
N ASN A 18 -6.83 -7.36 -11.17
CA ASN A 18 -6.71 -8.81 -10.98
C ASN A 18 -6.18 -9.50 -12.25
N ASP A 19 -6.69 -9.13 -13.44
CA ASP A 19 -6.24 -9.68 -14.71
C ASP A 19 -4.75 -9.36 -14.96
N LEU A 20 -4.30 -8.12 -14.65
CA LEU A 20 -2.89 -7.74 -14.75
C LEU A 20 -1.98 -8.59 -13.84
N ILE A 21 -2.47 -8.98 -12.66
CA ILE A 21 -1.72 -9.80 -11.71
C ILE A 21 -1.74 -11.27 -12.13
N ILE A 22 -2.93 -11.81 -12.43
CA ILE A 22 -3.13 -13.24 -12.77
C ILE A 22 -2.44 -13.58 -14.10
N ASP A 23 -2.61 -12.73 -15.12
CA ASP A 23 -2.01 -12.93 -16.44
C ASP A 23 -0.50 -12.60 -16.46
N LYS A 24 0.11 -12.34 -15.31
CA LYS A 24 1.53 -12.01 -15.17
C LYS A 24 1.97 -10.81 -16.02
N LYS A 25 1.07 -9.86 -16.25
CA LYS A 25 1.35 -8.62 -17.03
C LYS A 25 2.09 -7.57 -16.21
N ILE A 26 2.21 -7.77 -14.89
CA ILE A 26 3.03 -6.96 -13.99
C ILE A 26 4.10 -7.83 -13.34
N SER A 27 5.31 -7.31 -13.25
CA SER A 27 6.44 -7.96 -12.58
C SER A 27 6.53 -7.49 -11.13
N PHE A 28 6.91 -8.40 -10.26
CA PHE A 28 7.22 -8.11 -8.87
C PHE A 28 8.73 -8.24 -8.64
N VAL A 29 9.35 -7.22 -8.07
CA VAL A 29 10.77 -7.18 -7.75
C VAL A 29 10.95 -7.55 -6.27
N PHE A 30 11.90 -8.43 -6.00
CA PHE A 30 12.27 -8.83 -4.63
C PHE A 30 12.85 -7.64 -3.86
N GLN A 31 12.36 -7.41 -2.65
CA GLN A 31 12.84 -6.42 -1.71
C GLN A 31 13.34 -7.13 -0.46
N ASN A 32 14.61 -6.96 -0.13
CA ASN A 32 15.27 -7.72 0.94
C ASN A 32 14.79 -7.31 2.34
N ASN A 33 14.39 -6.04 2.54
CA ASN A 33 13.88 -5.53 3.81
C ASN A 33 12.80 -4.47 3.55
N SER A 34 11.77 -4.45 4.38
CA SER A 34 10.75 -3.39 4.34
C SER A 34 11.28 -2.06 4.89
N VAL A 35 12.32 -2.13 5.75
CA VAL A 35 13.00 -0.96 6.32
C VAL A 35 14.52 -1.18 6.25
N PRO A 36 15.29 -0.33 5.54
CA PRO A 36 16.72 -0.54 5.25
C PRO A 36 17.62 -0.76 6.47
N ILE A 37 17.23 -0.26 7.65
CA ILE A 37 18.05 -0.25 8.88
C ILE A 37 17.91 -1.55 9.69
N PHE A 38 16.93 -2.42 9.37
CA PHE A 38 16.68 -3.63 10.16
C PHE A 38 17.39 -4.85 9.57
N LYS A 39 18.24 -5.50 10.37
CA LYS A 39 18.93 -6.77 10.03
C LYS A 39 18.02 -8.01 10.00
N LYS A 40 16.70 -7.89 10.21
CA LYS A 40 15.76 -9.02 10.17
C LYS A 40 15.30 -9.25 8.74
N LYS A 41 15.27 -10.52 8.34
CA LYS A 41 14.78 -10.98 7.03
C LYS A 41 13.26 -10.81 6.92
N ASP A 42 12.80 -9.60 6.63
CA ASP A 42 11.39 -9.26 6.42
C ASP A 42 11.13 -8.91 4.93
N PHE A 43 11.56 -9.82 4.06
CA PHE A 43 11.46 -9.61 2.61
C PHE A 43 10.00 -9.56 2.13
N TYR A 44 9.80 -8.87 1.03
CA TYR A 44 8.54 -8.79 0.28
C TYR A 44 8.82 -8.59 -1.21
N PHE A 45 7.79 -8.62 -2.02
CA PHE A 45 7.88 -8.34 -3.45
C PHE A 45 7.09 -7.09 -3.77
N GLU A 46 7.63 -6.22 -4.62
CA GLU A 46 7.02 -4.95 -4.98
C GLU A 46 6.82 -4.83 -6.49
N HIS A 47 5.63 -4.42 -6.89
CA HIS A 47 5.40 -3.82 -8.20
C HIS A 47 5.31 -2.31 -8.02
N CYS A 48 6.35 -1.58 -8.41
CA CYS A 48 6.38 -0.13 -8.34
C CYS A 48 5.52 0.47 -9.45
N ILE A 49 4.53 1.29 -9.10
CA ILE A 49 3.68 2.01 -10.05
C ILE A 49 4.22 3.43 -10.25
N ILE A 50 4.42 4.14 -9.14
CA ILE A 50 5.00 5.48 -9.08
C ILE A 50 6.09 5.48 -8.02
N GLU A 51 7.33 5.72 -8.44
CA GLU A 51 8.49 5.76 -7.54
C GLU A 51 8.51 7.05 -6.71
N ARG A 52 9.20 7.00 -5.59
CA ARG A 52 9.42 8.12 -4.67
C ARG A 52 10.19 9.24 -5.38
N LYS A 53 9.75 10.48 -5.20
CA LYS A 53 10.38 11.64 -5.84
C LYS A 53 11.79 11.93 -5.33
N GLU A 54 12.13 11.50 -4.11
CA GLU A 54 13.46 11.61 -3.56
C GLU A 54 14.48 10.62 -4.15
N LYS A 55 14.02 9.64 -4.92
CA LYS A 55 14.88 8.65 -5.55
C LYS A 55 15.18 8.91 -7.02
N ILE A 56 14.32 9.64 -7.70
CA ILE A 56 14.39 9.80 -9.16
C ILE A 56 13.69 11.08 -9.62
N ASN A 57 14.10 11.63 -10.77
CA ASN A 57 13.50 12.80 -11.38
C ASN A 57 12.01 12.58 -11.72
N ASP A 58 11.20 13.61 -11.64
CA ASP A 58 9.75 13.53 -11.80
C ASP A 58 9.29 12.86 -13.11
N LYS A 59 10.02 13.07 -14.22
CA LYS A 59 9.70 12.46 -15.52
C LYS A 59 9.77 10.94 -15.52
N ASP A 60 10.65 10.36 -14.69
CA ASP A 60 10.95 8.93 -14.68
C ASP A 60 10.24 8.17 -13.56
N ARG A 61 9.36 8.83 -12.80
CA ARG A 61 8.69 8.22 -11.64
C ARG A 61 7.65 7.17 -12.00
N TYR A 62 7.06 7.25 -13.18
CA TYR A 62 6.03 6.31 -13.63
C TYR A 62 6.69 5.02 -14.13
N LYS A 63 6.78 4.00 -13.24
CA LYS A 63 7.54 2.77 -13.49
C LYS A 63 6.73 1.66 -14.13
N SER A 64 5.42 1.62 -13.89
CA SER A 64 4.56 0.62 -14.49
C SER A 64 4.14 1.02 -15.90
N ILE A 65 4.25 0.11 -16.85
CA ILE A 65 3.68 0.30 -18.21
C ILE A 65 2.15 0.43 -18.18
N HIS A 66 1.51 -0.04 -17.11
CA HIS A 66 0.08 0.04 -16.87
C HIS A 66 -0.32 1.25 -16.00
N CYS A 67 0.56 2.25 -15.87
CA CYS A 67 0.37 3.37 -14.94
C CYS A 67 -0.97 4.09 -15.18
N GLN A 68 -1.42 4.26 -16.41
CA GLN A 68 -2.70 4.90 -16.74
C GLN A 68 -3.90 4.16 -16.13
N ASN A 69 -3.88 2.83 -16.13
CA ASN A 69 -4.94 2.05 -15.48
C ASN A 69 -4.96 2.28 -13.97
N PHE A 70 -3.78 2.36 -13.35
CA PHE A 70 -3.67 2.64 -11.92
C PHE A 70 -4.08 4.07 -11.56
N LEU A 71 -3.74 5.07 -12.38
CA LEU A 71 -4.16 6.46 -12.16
C LEU A 71 -5.69 6.60 -12.16
N ARG A 72 -6.39 5.87 -13.05
CA ARG A 72 -7.86 5.82 -13.03
C ARG A 72 -8.39 5.22 -11.72
N VAL A 73 -7.79 4.13 -11.25
CA VAL A 73 -8.12 3.53 -9.95
C VAL A 73 -7.90 4.52 -8.82
N PHE A 74 -6.77 5.25 -8.81
CA PHE A 74 -6.47 6.24 -7.77
C PHE A 74 -7.50 7.37 -7.74
N SER A 75 -7.91 7.88 -8.91
CA SER A 75 -8.97 8.88 -9.01
C SER A 75 -10.27 8.41 -8.34
N HIS A 76 -10.68 7.18 -8.62
CA HIS A 76 -11.85 6.57 -7.99
C HIS A 76 -11.71 6.44 -6.47
N VAL A 77 -10.55 5.94 -6.02
CA VAL A 77 -10.24 5.75 -4.60
C VAL A 77 -10.22 7.09 -3.87
N PHE A 78 -9.59 8.13 -4.44
CA PHE A 78 -9.59 9.46 -3.86
C PHE A 78 -11.00 10.03 -3.74
N SER A 79 -11.83 9.88 -4.78
CA SER A 79 -13.23 10.28 -4.74
C SER A 79 -14.00 9.59 -3.61
N LYS A 80 -13.79 8.27 -3.40
CA LYS A 80 -14.40 7.53 -2.29
C LYS A 80 -14.01 8.08 -0.92
N PHE A 81 -12.79 8.56 -0.76
CA PHE A 81 -12.33 9.19 0.48
C PHE A 81 -12.58 10.70 0.54
N LYS A 82 -13.24 11.29 -0.47
CA LYS A 82 -13.53 12.73 -0.61
C LYS A 82 -12.26 13.59 -0.70
N ILE A 83 -11.19 13.03 -1.24
CA ILE A 83 -9.95 13.74 -1.55
C ILE A 83 -10.13 14.38 -2.93
N LYS A 84 -10.05 15.71 -3.01
CA LYS A 84 -10.30 16.47 -4.25
C LYS A 84 -9.06 16.50 -5.15
N GLU A 85 -7.94 16.89 -4.58
CA GLU A 85 -6.65 16.96 -5.25
C GLU A 85 -5.55 16.37 -4.38
N ALA A 86 -4.65 15.62 -5.00
CA ALA A 86 -3.51 15.02 -4.30
C ALA A 86 -2.26 15.00 -5.18
N GLU A 87 -1.14 15.31 -4.57
CA GLU A 87 0.18 15.03 -5.12
C GLU A 87 0.60 13.64 -4.65
N ILE A 88 0.70 12.68 -5.56
CA ILE A 88 1.11 11.31 -5.23
C ILE A 88 2.62 11.27 -5.04
N TYR A 89 3.07 10.82 -3.86
CA TYR A 89 4.48 10.66 -3.53
C TYR A 89 5.03 9.29 -3.93
N ARG A 90 4.24 8.24 -3.76
CA ARG A 90 4.56 6.87 -4.17
C ARG A 90 3.28 6.07 -4.37
N ALA A 91 3.31 5.14 -5.32
CA ALA A 91 2.30 4.09 -5.42
C ALA A 91 2.95 2.75 -5.77
N ALA A 92 2.57 1.69 -5.07
CA ALA A 92 3.09 0.35 -5.32
C ALA A 92 2.09 -0.73 -4.91
N ILE A 93 2.23 -1.93 -5.45
CA ILE A 93 1.58 -3.14 -4.97
C ILE A 93 2.64 -3.98 -4.24
N ASN A 94 2.40 -4.24 -2.96
CA ASN A 94 3.26 -5.07 -2.13
C ASN A 94 2.64 -6.46 -1.97
N LEU A 95 3.40 -7.49 -2.35
CA LEU A 95 3.10 -8.89 -2.14
C LEU A 95 3.94 -9.41 -0.97
N THR A 96 3.30 -9.84 0.09
CA THR A 96 3.96 -10.48 1.24
C THR A 96 3.49 -11.91 1.39
N VAL A 97 4.42 -12.80 1.69
CA VAL A 97 4.20 -14.22 1.93
C VAL A 97 4.61 -14.58 3.36
N ASN A 98 4.34 -15.81 3.77
CA ASN A 98 4.88 -16.32 5.04
C ASN A 98 6.41 -16.22 5.02
N ASN A 99 6.97 -15.70 6.09
CA ASN A 99 8.42 -15.70 6.32
C ASN A 99 8.72 -15.91 7.81
N SER A 100 9.99 -16.04 8.18
CA SER A 100 10.42 -16.29 9.57
C SER A 100 10.11 -15.12 10.52
N ALA A 101 9.89 -13.92 10.02
CA ALA A 101 9.46 -12.77 10.81
C ALA A 101 7.94 -12.84 11.02
N LYS A 102 7.49 -12.66 12.26
CA LYS A 102 6.05 -12.62 12.56
C LYS A 102 5.37 -11.36 12.03
N LYS A 103 6.10 -10.25 12.01
CA LYS A 103 5.63 -8.93 11.57
C LYS A 103 6.78 -8.11 11.01
N CYS A 104 6.48 -7.16 10.12
CA CYS A 104 7.47 -6.18 9.68
C CYS A 104 7.79 -5.21 10.83
N PRO A 105 8.93 -4.52 10.79
CA PRO A 105 9.26 -3.45 11.75
C PRO A 105 8.21 -2.35 11.75
N ILE A 106 8.08 -1.63 12.87
CA ILE A 106 7.31 -0.39 12.93
C ILE A 106 8.03 0.65 12.07
N HIS A 107 7.30 1.29 11.17
CA HIS A 107 7.87 2.27 10.24
C HIS A 107 6.86 3.35 9.83
N TYR A 108 7.38 4.38 9.21
CA TYR A 108 6.68 5.36 8.39
C TYR A 108 7.08 5.11 6.94
N ASP A 109 6.20 5.30 5.97
CA ASP A 109 6.53 5.12 4.55
C ASP A 109 7.52 6.18 4.02
N HIS A 110 7.52 7.39 4.61
CA HIS A 110 8.44 8.48 4.33
C HIS A 110 8.90 9.13 5.64
N ASN A 111 9.98 9.90 5.58
CA ASN A 111 10.50 10.68 6.72
C ASN A 111 9.87 12.08 6.83
N TYR A 112 8.85 12.38 6.04
CA TYR A 112 8.10 13.63 6.01
C TYR A 112 6.58 13.36 6.07
N GLU A 113 5.81 14.39 6.43
CA GLU A 113 4.36 14.28 6.57
C GLU A 113 3.67 13.92 5.25
N HIS A 114 2.78 12.97 5.31
CA HIS A 114 1.97 12.50 4.19
C HIS A 114 0.69 11.84 4.71
N LYS A 115 -0.26 11.69 3.83
CA LYS A 115 -1.39 10.76 4.00
C LYS A 115 -1.11 9.49 3.23
N GLN A 116 -1.72 8.39 3.65
CA GLN A 116 -1.61 7.15 2.89
C GLN A 116 -2.92 6.38 2.85
N ILE A 117 -3.10 5.68 1.73
CA ILE A 117 -4.19 4.73 1.55
C ILE A 117 -3.57 3.35 1.33
N LEU A 118 -4.02 2.38 2.14
CA LEU A 118 -3.78 0.96 1.92
C LEU A 118 -5.03 0.32 1.36
N ILE A 119 -4.90 -0.49 0.31
CA ILE A 119 -6.01 -1.19 -0.34
C ILE A 119 -5.67 -2.67 -0.41
N TYR A 120 -6.47 -3.50 0.25
CA TYR A 120 -6.31 -4.95 0.13
C TYR A 120 -6.88 -5.45 -1.19
N LEU A 121 -6.03 -6.10 -2.00
CA LEU A 121 -6.41 -6.61 -3.32
C LEU A 121 -6.87 -8.07 -3.30
N ASN A 122 -6.64 -8.78 -2.20
CA ASN A 122 -7.11 -10.14 -1.98
C ASN A 122 -7.67 -10.35 -0.56
N ASP A 123 -8.43 -11.41 -0.38
CA ASP A 123 -8.73 -11.95 0.93
C ASP A 123 -7.50 -12.74 1.39
N SER A 124 -6.81 -12.21 2.37
CA SER A 124 -5.60 -12.80 2.95
C SER A 124 -5.91 -13.51 4.27
N ASP A 125 -4.94 -14.24 4.78
CA ASP A 125 -4.98 -14.76 6.15
C ASP A 125 -5.44 -13.65 7.11
N LYS A 126 -6.49 -13.94 7.89
CA LYS A 126 -7.06 -13.00 8.88
C LYS A 126 -6.05 -12.52 9.93
N ASN A 127 -4.94 -13.25 10.10
CA ASN A 127 -3.86 -12.85 10.99
C ASN A 127 -2.89 -11.84 10.35
N ALA A 128 -2.88 -11.69 9.03
CA ALA A 128 -2.01 -10.74 8.31
C ALA A 128 -2.50 -9.28 8.42
N LYS A 129 -2.87 -8.89 9.64
CA LYS A 129 -3.46 -7.58 9.96
C LYS A 129 -2.47 -6.45 9.79
N THR A 130 -2.99 -5.26 9.44
CA THR A 130 -2.27 -4.01 9.56
C THR A 130 -2.57 -3.37 10.91
N VAL A 131 -1.56 -2.88 11.60
CA VAL A 131 -1.69 -2.20 12.90
C VAL A 131 -1.17 -0.77 12.77
N ILE A 132 -2.03 0.19 13.07
CA ILE A 132 -1.71 1.62 13.09
C ILE A 132 -1.51 2.03 14.54
N LEU A 133 -0.44 2.78 14.78
CA LEU A 133 -0.01 3.22 16.09
C LEU A 133 -0.09 4.74 16.20
N ASN A 134 -0.11 5.27 17.42
CA ASN A 134 0.15 6.68 17.64
C ASN A 134 1.67 6.97 17.69
N LYS A 135 2.04 8.23 17.78
CA LYS A 135 3.46 8.67 17.85
C LYS A 135 4.22 8.11 19.08
N LYS A 136 3.50 7.58 20.09
CA LYS A 136 4.07 6.90 21.28
C LYS A 136 4.07 5.37 21.13
N ASN A 137 3.89 4.85 19.91
CA ASN A 137 3.81 3.43 19.58
C ASN A 137 2.68 2.65 20.29
N LYS A 138 1.63 3.33 20.77
CA LYS A 138 0.43 2.68 21.29
C LYS A 138 -0.52 2.37 20.14
N LYS A 139 -1.12 1.19 20.16
CA LYS A 139 -2.08 0.74 19.13
C LYS A 139 -3.31 1.65 19.11
N LEU A 140 -3.60 2.22 17.94
CA LEU A 140 -4.82 2.96 17.65
C LEU A 140 -5.86 2.08 16.96
N LYS A 141 -5.41 1.30 15.97
CA LYS A 141 -6.30 0.51 15.13
C LYS A 141 -5.61 -0.78 14.69
N GLU A 142 -6.38 -1.85 14.59
CA GLU A 142 -5.96 -3.12 14.00
C GLU A 142 -6.97 -3.51 12.93
N ILE A 143 -6.50 -3.78 11.71
CA ILE A 143 -7.34 -3.96 10.53
C ILE A 143 -7.10 -5.33 9.93
N THR A 144 -8.15 -6.13 9.83
CA THR A 144 -8.13 -7.43 9.16
C THR A 144 -8.21 -7.23 7.65
N PRO A 145 -7.32 -7.88 6.86
CA PRO A 145 -7.38 -7.86 5.42
C PRO A 145 -8.74 -8.36 4.91
N LYS A 146 -9.31 -7.64 3.95
CA LYS A 146 -10.49 -8.03 3.20
C LYS A 146 -10.39 -7.44 1.80
N LYS A 147 -10.59 -8.23 0.77
CA LYS A 147 -10.56 -7.77 -0.62
C LYS A 147 -11.40 -6.53 -0.83
N ASN A 148 -10.85 -5.55 -1.56
CA ASN A 148 -11.47 -4.26 -1.86
C ASN A 148 -11.82 -3.39 -0.63
N LYS A 149 -11.17 -3.64 0.52
CA LYS A 149 -11.19 -2.73 1.66
C LYS A 149 -10.04 -1.74 1.54
N GLY A 150 -10.32 -0.46 1.79
CA GLY A 150 -9.33 0.60 1.86
C GLY A 150 -9.29 1.28 3.23
N ILE A 151 -8.10 1.74 3.59
CA ILE A 151 -7.83 2.45 4.82
C ILE A 151 -7.05 3.70 4.50
N LEU A 152 -7.61 4.85 4.82
CA LEU A 152 -6.93 6.14 4.77
C LEU A 152 -6.47 6.51 6.17
N PHE A 153 -5.21 6.93 6.32
CA PHE A 153 -4.70 7.48 7.57
C PHE A 153 -3.58 8.50 7.33
N ASP A 154 -3.41 9.37 8.33
CA ASP A 154 -2.38 10.42 8.31
C ASP A 154 -1.00 9.81 8.61
N TYR A 155 0.02 10.67 8.65
CA TYR A 155 1.40 10.33 9.01
C TYR A 155 1.50 9.67 10.40
N LEU A 156 1.32 8.35 10.43
CA LEU A 156 1.32 7.53 11.64
C LEU A 156 2.22 6.30 11.47
N PRO A 157 2.95 5.90 12.53
CA PRO A 157 3.73 4.67 12.49
C PRO A 157 2.80 3.47 12.39
N HIS A 158 3.21 2.47 11.62
CA HIS A 158 2.43 1.27 11.42
C HIS A 158 3.32 0.07 11.14
N TYR A 159 2.71 -1.11 11.21
CA TYR A 159 3.30 -2.38 10.80
C TYR A 159 2.20 -3.34 10.33
N HIS A 160 2.60 -4.45 9.73
CA HIS A 160 1.68 -5.54 9.44
C HIS A 160 2.27 -6.87 9.90
N TYR A 161 1.39 -7.82 10.20
CA TYR A 161 1.77 -9.21 10.38
C TYR A 161 1.90 -9.89 9.02
N PHE A 162 2.88 -10.80 8.90
CA PHE A 162 2.99 -11.66 7.73
C PHE A 162 1.89 -12.72 7.74
N PRO A 163 1.36 -13.13 6.57
CA PRO A 163 0.37 -14.20 6.50
C PRO A 163 1.02 -15.52 6.94
N LYS A 164 0.28 -16.35 7.69
CA LYS A 164 0.72 -17.71 8.05
C LYS A 164 0.55 -18.66 6.88
N THR A 165 -0.45 -18.42 6.04
CA THR A 165 -0.78 -19.21 4.85
C THR A 165 -1.09 -18.28 3.69
N GLY A 166 -0.80 -18.73 2.45
CA GLY A 166 -1.06 -17.96 1.25
C GLY A 166 -0.21 -16.68 1.18
N TYR A 167 -0.82 -15.62 0.68
CA TYR A 167 -0.16 -14.32 0.47
C TYR A 167 -1.08 -13.16 0.81
N ARG A 168 -0.47 -12.01 1.08
CA ARG A 168 -1.14 -10.74 1.31
C ARG A 168 -0.73 -9.76 0.22
N LEU A 169 -1.69 -9.21 -0.49
CA LEU A 169 -1.50 -8.28 -1.58
C LEU A 169 -2.14 -6.94 -1.24
N VAL A 170 -1.34 -5.88 -1.18
CA VAL A 170 -1.79 -4.56 -0.78
C VAL A 170 -1.25 -3.50 -1.72
N MET A 171 -2.14 -2.69 -2.27
CA MET A 171 -1.75 -1.47 -2.95
C MET A 171 -1.61 -0.34 -1.94
N VAL A 172 -0.47 0.34 -1.99
CA VAL A 172 -0.11 1.47 -1.13
C VAL A 172 -0.06 2.72 -1.99
N ILE A 173 -0.71 3.79 -1.54
CA ILE A 173 -0.64 5.11 -2.17
C ILE A 173 -0.29 6.10 -1.07
N THR A 174 0.85 6.77 -1.17
CA THR A 174 1.23 7.87 -0.29
C THR A 174 1.12 9.20 -1.05
N PHE A 175 0.60 10.22 -0.40
CA PHE A 175 0.30 11.48 -1.06
C PHE A 175 0.21 12.64 -0.07
N LYS A 176 0.27 13.86 -0.63
CA LYS A 176 -0.10 15.10 0.05
C LYS A 176 -1.41 15.61 -0.58
N GLU A 177 -2.39 15.90 0.24
CA GLU A 177 -3.60 16.61 -0.20
C GLU A 177 -3.23 18.07 -0.46
N LYS A 178 -3.60 18.60 -1.63
CA LYS A 178 -3.37 20.01 -1.94
C LYS A 178 -4.38 20.86 -1.17
N GLU A 179 -3.88 21.82 -0.41
CA GLU A 179 -4.71 22.86 0.17
C GLU A 179 -5.28 23.74 -0.94
N LYS A 180 -6.50 24.21 -0.75
CA LYS A 180 -7.14 25.18 -1.65
C LYS A 180 -6.53 26.56 -1.48
#